data_ddd5dd8f15e8b45b57f7a715c380c9f0
#
_entry.id   ddd5dd8f15e8b45b57f7a715c380c9f0
#
_cell.length_a   1.000
_cell.length_b   1.000
_cell.length_c   1.000
_cell.angle_alpha   90.00
_cell.angle_beta   90.00
_cell.angle_gamma   90.00
#
_symmetry.space_group_name_H-M   'P 1'
#
loop_
_entity.id
_entity.type
_entity.pdbx_description
1 polymer ?
#
loop_
_entity_poly.entity_id
_entity_poly.type
_entity_poly.pdbx_seq_one_letter_code
_entity_poly.pdbx_strand_id
1 'polypeptide(L)'
;MDKPDKNKSRTRLEQRESDIMDAASKLFAEEGFHATSTRKIAAAAGVSEGTLFHYYGTKNVLLLAILDGFYEQLIESAREGVESVMGTRERLLLLAKNHLRALMDNQALMMRLIQVYLSVDIYYYQDYKKSPIHKLNYRYTRIFDNVVREGMERGYIREDLELSAMRDLFFGGLEYGMRTLMGRKYNRERVASYVEAIVDPLWQSMQTQHSTADSNAADNSRLEATCKRLESIVERLEQA
;
A
#
# COMPACT_ATOMS: atom_id res chain seq x y z
N MET A 1 6.29 10.23 -50.55
CA MET A 1 6.76 9.29 -49.49
C MET A 1 6.33 9.89 -48.18
N ASP A 2 5.19 9.42 -47.65
CA ASP A 2 4.66 9.85 -46.37
C ASP A 2 5.58 9.37 -45.24
N LYS A 3 6.03 10.32 -44.40
CA LYS A 3 6.75 9.99 -43.18
C LYS A 3 5.80 9.22 -42.24
N PRO A 4 6.18 8.04 -41.71
CA PRO A 4 5.34 7.32 -40.79
C PRO A 4 5.01 8.22 -39.59
N ASP A 5 3.72 8.29 -39.28
CA ASP A 5 3.16 9.05 -38.17
C ASP A 5 3.80 8.59 -36.85
N LYS A 6 4.72 9.38 -36.32
CA LYS A 6 5.50 9.08 -35.11
C LYS A 6 4.58 8.76 -33.92
N ASN A 7 3.37 9.31 -33.91
CA ASN A 7 2.40 9.09 -32.82
C ASN A 7 1.82 7.67 -32.89
N LYS A 8 1.46 7.16 -34.08
CA LYS A 8 0.98 5.78 -34.26
C LYS A 8 2.03 4.73 -33.94
N SER A 9 3.31 5.02 -34.22
CA SER A 9 4.41 4.11 -33.90
C SER A 9 4.65 4.03 -32.40
N ARG A 10 4.60 5.15 -31.68
CA ARG A 10 4.74 5.22 -30.23
C ARG A 10 3.62 4.47 -29.50
N THR A 11 2.37 4.70 -29.90
CA THR A 11 1.21 4.01 -29.32
C THR A 11 1.29 2.48 -29.51
N ARG A 12 1.81 2.00 -30.65
CA ARG A 12 2.02 0.56 -30.88
C ARG A 12 3.13 -0.04 -30.02
N LEU A 13 4.17 0.71 -29.71
CA LEU A 13 5.27 0.28 -28.84
C LEU A 13 4.77 0.16 -27.40
N GLU A 14 4.08 1.20 -26.91
CA GLU A 14 3.47 1.24 -25.58
C GLU A 14 2.45 0.11 -25.39
N GLN A 15 1.64 -0.18 -26.41
CA GLN A 15 0.67 -1.28 -26.37
C GLN A 15 1.37 -2.64 -26.27
N ARG A 16 2.43 -2.90 -27.03
CA ARG A 16 3.18 -4.17 -26.95
C ARG A 16 3.85 -4.36 -25.61
N GLU A 17 4.37 -3.29 -25.03
CA GLU A 17 4.96 -3.31 -23.68
C GLU A 17 3.91 -3.71 -22.65
N SER A 18 2.73 -3.10 -22.69
CA SER A 18 1.59 -3.46 -21.84
C SER A 18 1.17 -4.91 -22.04
N ASP A 19 1.00 -5.36 -23.27
CA ASP A 19 0.59 -6.73 -23.58
C ASP A 19 1.57 -7.77 -23.01
N ILE A 20 2.88 -7.49 -23.05
CA ILE A 20 3.91 -8.37 -22.46
C ILE A 20 3.81 -8.39 -20.94
N MET A 21 3.66 -7.22 -20.31
CA MET A 21 3.53 -7.11 -18.85
C MET A 21 2.28 -7.82 -18.34
N ASP A 22 1.14 -7.65 -19.01
CA ASP A 22 -0.13 -8.27 -18.64
C ASP A 22 -0.07 -9.79 -18.76
N ALA A 23 0.46 -10.30 -19.89
CA ALA A 23 0.67 -11.72 -20.09
C ALA A 23 1.61 -12.34 -19.05
N ALA A 24 2.71 -11.66 -18.74
CA ALA A 24 3.66 -12.11 -17.74
C ALA A 24 3.07 -12.09 -16.33
N SER A 25 2.36 -11.01 -15.96
CA SER A 25 1.70 -10.88 -14.66
C SER A 25 0.70 -12.00 -14.43
N LYS A 26 -0.12 -12.31 -15.43
CA LYS A 26 -1.10 -13.40 -15.40
C LYS A 26 -0.41 -14.76 -15.21
N LEU A 27 0.59 -15.07 -16.05
CA LEU A 27 1.30 -16.34 -16.01
C LEU A 27 2.10 -16.51 -14.70
N PHE A 28 2.72 -15.45 -14.19
CA PHE A 28 3.39 -15.49 -12.90
C PHE A 28 2.40 -15.71 -11.74
N ALA A 29 1.20 -15.14 -11.81
CA ALA A 29 0.16 -15.36 -10.82
C ALA A 29 -0.40 -16.80 -10.87
N GLU A 30 -0.58 -17.38 -12.05
CA GLU A 30 -1.17 -18.70 -12.23
C GLU A 30 -0.16 -19.86 -11.98
N GLU A 31 1.02 -19.77 -12.58
CA GLU A 31 2.00 -20.85 -12.62
C GLU A 31 3.21 -20.63 -11.70
N GLY A 32 3.48 -19.39 -11.36
CA GLY A 32 4.66 -18.96 -10.63
C GLY A 32 5.82 -18.56 -11.55
N PHE A 33 6.72 -17.75 -10.99
CA PHE A 33 7.84 -17.17 -11.73
C PHE A 33 8.78 -18.24 -12.34
N HIS A 34 9.17 -19.24 -11.55
CA HIS A 34 10.15 -20.23 -12.00
C HIS A 34 9.62 -21.16 -13.09
N ALA A 35 8.33 -21.53 -13.01
CA ALA A 35 7.68 -22.43 -13.98
C ALA A 35 7.33 -21.73 -15.30
N THR A 36 7.23 -20.40 -15.31
CA THR A 36 6.89 -19.64 -16.50
C THR A 36 8.11 -19.36 -17.37
N SER A 37 8.08 -19.79 -18.65
CA SER A 37 9.13 -19.50 -19.62
C SER A 37 8.89 -18.20 -20.39
N THR A 38 9.98 -17.54 -20.85
CA THR A 38 9.89 -16.35 -21.74
C THR A 38 9.15 -16.64 -23.04
N ARG A 39 9.33 -17.85 -23.59
CA ARG A 39 8.61 -18.31 -24.78
C ARG A 39 7.10 -18.35 -24.55
N LYS A 40 6.66 -18.80 -23.37
CA LYS A 40 5.24 -18.87 -23.01
C LYS A 40 4.65 -17.48 -22.84
N ILE A 41 5.39 -16.57 -22.21
CA ILE A 41 4.99 -15.14 -22.06
C ILE A 41 4.85 -14.50 -23.45
N ALA A 42 5.85 -14.66 -24.31
CA ALA A 42 5.84 -14.10 -25.67
C ALA A 42 4.64 -14.60 -26.49
N ALA A 43 4.37 -15.91 -26.43
CA ALA A 43 3.21 -16.50 -27.10
C ALA A 43 1.88 -15.94 -26.56
N ALA A 44 1.73 -15.78 -25.25
CA ALA A 44 0.54 -15.22 -24.62
C ALA A 44 0.34 -13.73 -24.94
N ALA A 45 1.43 -12.96 -25.09
CA ALA A 45 1.41 -11.56 -25.48
C ALA A 45 1.28 -11.33 -27.00
N GLY A 46 1.22 -12.39 -27.81
CA GLY A 46 1.16 -12.27 -29.27
C GLY A 46 2.40 -11.68 -29.93
N VAL A 47 3.58 -11.84 -29.31
CA VAL A 47 4.86 -11.33 -29.80
C VAL A 47 5.88 -12.48 -29.99
N SER A 48 6.97 -12.20 -30.72
CA SER A 48 8.10 -13.13 -30.77
C SER A 48 8.92 -13.08 -29.47
N GLU A 49 9.59 -14.18 -29.14
CA GLU A 49 10.50 -14.22 -27.99
C GLU A 49 11.65 -13.20 -28.15
N GLY A 50 12.13 -12.98 -29.38
CA GLY A 50 13.11 -11.92 -29.69
C GLY A 50 12.57 -10.52 -29.40
N THR A 51 11.27 -10.28 -29.65
CA THR A 51 10.61 -9.02 -29.27
C THR A 51 10.59 -8.84 -27.76
N LEU A 52 10.22 -9.86 -27.00
CA LEU A 52 10.24 -9.83 -25.54
C LEU A 52 11.64 -9.50 -25.00
N PHE A 53 12.67 -10.17 -25.50
CA PHE A 53 14.05 -9.89 -25.10
C PHE A 53 14.54 -8.50 -25.49
N HIS A 54 14.03 -7.96 -26.60
CA HIS A 54 14.32 -6.57 -26.97
C HIS A 54 13.80 -5.56 -25.94
N TYR A 55 12.62 -5.80 -25.36
CA TYR A 55 12.04 -4.91 -24.34
C TYR A 55 12.67 -5.08 -22.96
N TYR A 56 12.87 -6.31 -22.52
CA TYR A 56 13.20 -6.59 -21.12
C TYR A 56 14.55 -7.29 -20.89
N GLY A 57 15.20 -7.80 -21.92
CA GLY A 57 16.48 -8.48 -21.83
C GLY A 57 16.44 -9.80 -21.06
N THR A 58 15.80 -9.84 -19.89
CA THR A 58 15.67 -11.06 -19.07
C THR A 58 14.30 -11.13 -18.39
N LYS A 59 13.94 -12.36 -17.96
CA LYS A 59 12.72 -12.59 -17.17
C LYS A 59 12.74 -11.84 -15.82
N ASN A 60 13.92 -11.67 -15.22
CA ASN A 60 14.07 -10.91 -13.97
C ASN A 60 13.83 -9.41 -14.18
N VAL A 61 14.29 -8.84 -15.29
CA VAL A 61 14.02 -7.42 -15.64
C VAL A 61 12.53 -7.21 -15.88
N LEU A 62 11.86 -8.15 -16.55
CA LEU A 62 10.41 -8.10 -16.73
C LEU A 62 9.66 -8.18 -15.38
N LEU A 63 10.11 -9.06 -14.48
CA LEU A 63 9.56 -9.13 -13.12
C LEU A 63 9.69 -7.80 -12.38
N LEU A 64 10.87 -7.18 -12.45
CA LEU A 64 11.11 -5.87 -11.84
C LEU A 64 10.22 -4.78 -12.42
N ALA A 65 10.01 -4.78 -13.74
CA ALA A 65 9.11 -3.83 -14.39
C ALA A 65 7.65 -3.98 -13.92
N ILE A 66 7.18 -5.22 -13.75
CA ILE A 66 5.83 -5.50 -13.20
C ILE A 66 5.72 -4.98 -11.76
N LEU A 67 6.73 -5.22 -10.93
CA LEU A 67 6.75 -4.72 -9.55
C LEU A 67 6.82 -3.19 -9.50
N ASP A 68 7.64 -2.57 -10.36
CA ASP A 68 7.72 -1.12 -10.44
C ASP A 68 6.36 -0.50 -10.79
N GLY A 69 5.66 -1.03 -11.80
CA GLY A 69 4.31 -0.61 -12.16
C GLY A 69 3.30 -0.76 -11.02
N PHE A 70 3.37 -1.85 -10.26
CA PHE A 70 2.55 -2.04 -9.06
C PHE A 70 2.85 -1.00 -7.98
N TYR A 71 4.13 -0.75 -7.68
CA TYR A 71 4.52 0.24 -6.68
C TYR A 71 4.17 1.67 -7.11
N GLU A 72 4.27 2.03 -8.40
CA GLU A 72 3.83 3.34 -8.89
C GLU A 72 2.34 3.58 -8.60
N GLN A 73 1.47 2.62 -8.95
CA GLN A 73 0.04 2.72 -8.67
C GLN A 73 -0.25 2.78 -7.17
N LEU A 74 0.47 2.00 -6.37
CA LEU A 74 0.33 1.99 -4.93
C LEU A 74 0.76 3.32 -4.30
N ILE A 75 1.86 3.90 -4.76
CA ILE A 75 2.38 5.20 -4.31
C ILE A 75 1.40 6.32 -4.67
N GLU A 76 0.90 6.35 -5.90
CA GLU A 76 -0.04 7.37 -6.37
C GLU A 76 -1.32 7.35 -5.54
N SER A 77 -1.98 6.19 -5.45
CA SER A 77 -3.21 6.06 -4.66
C SER A 77 -3.01 6.34 -3.16
N ALA A 78 -1.83 6.02 -2.61
CA ALA A 78 -1.51 6.33 -1.22
C ALA A 78 -1.31 7.84 -0.98
N ARG A 79 -0.64 8.54 -1.91
CA ARG A 79 -0.43 10.00 -1.83
C ARG A 79 -1.76 10.74 -1.91
N GLU A 80 -2.55 10.48 -2.96
CA GLU A 80 -3.88 11.08 -3.12
C GLU A 80 -4.74 10.84 -1.87
N GLY A 81 -4.71 9.63 -1.35
CA GLY A 81 -5.43 9.28 -0.15
C GLY A 81 -4.98 10.06 1.08
N VAL A 82 -3.70 10.09 1.37
CA VAL A 82 -3.13 10.79 2.54
C VAL A 82 -3.35 12.31 2.45
N GLU A 83 -3.30 12.89 1.25
CA GLU A 83 -3.55 14.32 1.02
C GLU A 83 -5.04 14.68 1.13
N SER A 84 -5.95 13.73 0.89
CA SER A 84 -7.40 13.95 0.90
C SER A 84 -8.01 14.08 2.31
N VAL A 85 -7.29 13.70 3.37
CA VAL A 85 -7.80 13.70 4.75
C VAL A 85 -6.92 14.51 5.69
N MET A 86 -7.56 15.07 6.73
CA MET A 86 -6.89 15.77 7.81
C MET A 86 -6.70 14.82 8.99
N GLY A 87 -5.65 15.07 9.79
CA GLY A 87 -5.34 14.28 10.97
C GLY A 87 -4.37 13.11 10.70
N THR A 88 -3.44 12.93 11.63
CA THR A 88 -2.37 11.92 11.49
C THR A 88 -2.93 10.50 11.55
N ARG A 89 -3.86 10.24 12.49
CA ARG A 89 -4.52 8.92 12.62
C ARG A 89 -5.32 8.55 11.37
N GLU A 90 -6.10 9.49 10.84
CA GLU A 90 -6.94 9.31 9.66
C GLU A 90 -6.09 9.00 8.42
N ARG A 91 -4.95 9.67 8.27
CA ARG A 91 -3.97 9.40 7.22
C ARG A 91 -3.35 8.01 7.35
N LEU A 92 -3.01 7.56 8.56
CA LEU A 92 -2.50 6.21 8.81
C LEU A 92 -3.56 5.16 8.51
N LEU A 93 -4.82 5.36 8.92
CA LEU A 93 -5.93 4.46 8.59
C LEU A 93 -6.14 4.34 7.08
N LEU A 94 -6.06 5.45 6.37
CA LEU A 94 -6.25 5.48 4.93
C LEU A 94 -5.10 4.79 4.20
N LEU A 95 -3.86 5.05 4.64
CA LEU A 95 -2.67 4.36 4.13
C LEU A 95 -2.76 2.84 4.36
N ALA A 96 -3.19 2.40 5.55
CA ALA A 96 -3.38 1.00 5.87
C ALA A 96 -4.47 0.33 5.02
N LYS A 97 -5.62 1.00 4.83
CA LYS A 97 -6.71 0.52 3.97
C LYS A 97 -6.26 0.38 2.51
N ASN A 98 -5.54 1.38 2.01
CA ASN A 98 -4.99 1.37 0.65
C ASN A 98 -3.98 0.23 0.46
N HIS A 99 -3.04 0.07 1.39
CA HIS A 99 -2.03 -0.99 1.35
C HIS A 99 -2.66 -2.39 1.34
N LEU A 100 -3.54 -2.66 2.29
CA LEU A 100 -4.18 -3.96 2.41
C LEU A 100 -5.06 -4.28 1.18
N ARG A 101 -5.79 -3.28 0.64
CA ARG A 101 -6.59 -3.42 -0.58
C ARG A 101 -5.72 -3.79 -1.78
N ALA A 102 -4.63 -3.04 -2.00
CA ALA A 102 -3.73 -3.30 -3.12
C ALA A 102 -3.11 -4.71 -3.06
N LEU A 103 -2.72 -5.17 -1.87
CA LEU A 103 -2.22 -6.53 -1.67
C LEU A 103 -3.29 -7.58 -1.94
N MET A 104 -4.54 -7.34 -1.54
CA MET A 104 -5.64 -8.29 -1.71
C MET A 104 -6.12 -8.36 -3.17
N ASP A 105 -6.19 -7.23 -3.86
CA ASP A 105 -6.58 -7.17 -5.27
C ASP A 105 -5.53 -7.85 -6.18
N ASN A 106 -4.26 -7.87 -5.77
CA ASN A 106 -3.14 -8.48 -6.50
C ASN A 106 -2.57 -9.73 -5.81
N GLN A 107 -3.32 -10.37 -4.95
CA GLN A 107 -2.86 -11.40 -4.02
C GLN A 107 -2.03 -12.51 -4.67
N ALA A 108 -2.56 -13.16 -5.72
CA ALA A 108 -1.91 -14.30 -6.35
C ALA A 108 -0.54 -13.94 -6.92
N LEU A 109 -0.43 -12.76 -7.54
CA LEU A 109 0.80 -12.23 -8.08
C LEU A 109 1.77 -11.84 -6.95
N MET A 110 1.31 -11.02 -5.98
CA MET A 110 2.16 -10.49 -4.91
C MET A 110 2.74 -11.60 -4.03
N MET A 111 1.95 -12.58 -3.60
CA MET A 111 2.44 -13.70 -2.79
C MET A 111 3.55 -14.49 -3.49
N ARG A 112 3.44 -14.67 -4.81
CA ARG A 112 4.46 -15.40 -5.60
C ARG A 112 5.70 -14.56 -5.88
N LEU A 113 5.52 -13.27 -6.15
CA LEU A 113 6.64 -12.38 -6.45
C LEU A 113 7.45 -12.02 -5.20
N ILE A 114 6.81 -11.80 -4.05
CA ILE A 114 7.49 -11.57 -2.77
C ILE A 114 8.35 -12.79 -2.39
N GLN A 115 7.86 -14.02 -2.58
CA GLN A 115 8.66 -15.22 -2.32
C GLN A 115 9.91 -15.30 -3.19
N VAL A 116 9.80 -15.02 -4.49
CA VAL A 116 10.95 -15.00 -5.42
C VAL A 116 11.94 -13.92 -4.98
N TYR A 117 11.44 -12.77 -4.62
CA TYR A 117 12.25 -11.61 -4.24
C TYR A 117 13.02 -11.83 -2.95
N LEU A 118 12.36 -12.30 -1.90
CA LEU A 118 13.01 -12.61 -0.62
C LEU A 118 14.08 -13.69 -0.77
N SER A 119 13.89 -14.66 -1.68
CA SER A 119 14.89 -15.69 -1.93
C SER A 119 16.09 -15.20 -2.76
N VAL A 120 15.88 -14.23 -3.66
CA VAL A 120 16.94 -13.71 -4.55
C VAL A 120 17.71 -12.57 -3.88
N ASP A 121 17.04 -11.63 -3.26
CA ASP A 121 17.70 -10.44 -2.69
C ASP A 121 18.60 -10.77 -1.48
N ILE A 122 18.18 -11.69 -0.61
CA ILE A 122 18.98 -12.08 0.56
C ILE A 122 20.30 -12.74 0.17
N TYR A 123 20.31 -13.50 -0.95
CA TYR A 123 21.51 -14.24 -1.38
C TYR A 123 22.41 -13.48 -2.33
N TYR A 124 21.87 -12.55 -3.14
CA TYR A 124 22.63 -11.90 -4.22
C TYR A 124 23.11 -10.49 -3.89
N TYR A 125 22.47 -9.79 -2.96
CA TYR A 125 22.90 -8.45 -2.57
C TYR A 125 23.58 -8.48 -1.20
N GLN A 126 24.90 -8.35 -1.19
CA GLN A 126 25.69 -8.12 0.05
C GLN A 126 25.23 -6.82 0.77
N ASP A 127 24.60 -5.93 0.06
CA ASP A 127 24.03 -4.71 0.57
C ASP A 127 22.55 -4.62 0.12
N TYR A 128 21.62 -5.08 0.96
CA TYR A 128 20.19 -5.07 0.72
C TYR A 128 19.65 -3.69 0.31
N LYS A 129 20.26 -2.60 0.84
CA LYS A 129 19.86 -1.23 0.51
C LYS A 129 20.10 -0.86 -0.97
N LYS A 130 20.95 -1.60 -1.66
CA LYS A 130 21.20 -1.42 -3.10
C LYS A 130 20.26 -2.22 -3.97
N SER A 131 19.49 -3.14 -3.41
CA SER A 131 18.58 -3.97 -4.18
C SER A 131 17.48 -3.14 -4.85
N PRO A 132 17.05 -3.51 -6.06
CA PRO A 132 15.96 -2.81 -6.74
C PRO A 132 14.65 -2.82 -5.92
N ILE A 133 14.32 -3.93 -5.26
CA ILE A 133 13.10 -4.03 -4.45
C ILE A 133 13.15 -3.13 -3.22
N HIS A 134 14.33 -3.02 -2.58
CA HIS A 134 14.48 -2.10 -1.46
C HIS A 134 14.18 -0.66 -1.89
N LYS A 135 14.66 -0.26 -3.08
CA LYS A 135 14.38 1.09 -3.61
C LYS A 135 12.89 1.31 -3.85
N LEU A 136 12.20 0.32 -4.43
CA LEU A 136 10.74 0.38 -4.65
C LEU A 136 10.00 0.48 -3.32
N ASN A 137 10.29 -0.44 -2.40
CA ASN A 137 9.67 -0.47 -1.09
C ASN A 137 9.95 0.82 -0.29
N TYR A 138 11.18 1.33 -0.32
CA TYR A 138 11.55 2.57 0.34
C TYR A 138 10.79 3.78 -0.18
N ARG A 139 10.56 3.88 -1.49
CA ARG A 139 9.75 4.96 -2.10
C ARG A 139 8.32 4.97 -1.54
N TYR A 140 7.73 3.79 -1.36
CA TYR A 140 6.39 3.63 -0.83
C TYR A 140 6.34 3.90 0.67
N THR A 141 7.21 3.27 1.44
CA THR A 141 7.19 3.34 2.91
C THR A 141 7.51 4.75 3.44
N ARG A 142 8.20 5.58 2.65
CA ARG A 142 8.40 7.00 2.97
C ARG A 142 7.10 7.79 3.16
N ILE A 143 5.99 7.35 2.59
CA ILE A 143 4.70 8.01 2.80
C ILE A 143 4.31 7.90 4.28
N PHE A 144 4.46 6.71 4.87
CA PHE A 144 4.28 6.52 6.32
C PHE A 144 5.25 7.39 7.12
N ASP A 145 6.55 7.35 6.77
CA ASP A 145 7.58 8.14 7.45
C ASP A 145 7.25 9.64 7.47
N ASN A 146 6.74 10.16 6.37
CA ASN A 146 6.37 11.57 6.25
C ASN A 146 5.16 11.92 7.12
N VAL A 147 4.12 11.05 7.14
CA VAL A 147 2.94 11.24 8.00
C VAL A 147 3.34 11.24 9.49
N VAL A 148 4.23 10.32 9.89
CA VAL A 148 4.68 10.23 11.29
C VAL A 148 5.57 11.42 11.67
N ARG A 149 6.52 11.83 10.81
CA ARG A 149 7.37 13.01 11.05
C ARG A 149 6.54 14.29 11.17
N GLU A 150 5.58 14.51 10.29
CA GLU A 150 4.65 15.63 10.39
C GLU A 150 3.87 15.59 11.70
N GLY A 151 3.46 14.41 12.17
CA GLY A 151 2.83 14.24 13.47
C GLY A 151 3.76 14.57 14.65
N MET A 152 5.05 14.24 14.55
CA MET A 152 6.07 14.64 15.54
C MET A 152 6.28 16.16 15.54
N GLU A 153 6.47 16.77 14.37
CA GLU A 153 6.65 18.23 14.22
C GLU A 153 5.47 19.04 14.78
N ARG A 154 4.26 18.47 14.69
CA ARG A 154 3.03 19.07 15.23
C ARG A 154 2.77 18.73 16.71
N GLY A 155 3.62 17.92 17.34
CA GLY A 155 3.46 17.50 18.73
C GLY A 155 2.36 16.46 18.98
N TYR A 156 1.79 15.84 17.97
CA TYR A 156 0.80 14.77 18.12
C TYR A 156 1.44 13.41 18.37
N ILE A 157 2.65 13.21 17.87
CA ILE A 157 3.45 11.99 18.04
C ILE A 157 4.69 12.33 18.86
N ARG A 158 5.04 11.46 19.79
CA ARG A 158 6.24 11.61 20.63
C ARG A 158 7.51 11.42 19.81
N GLU A 159 8.56 12.20 20.11
CA GLU A 159 9.79 12.28 19.32
C GLU A 159 10.80 11.16 19.61
N ASP A 160 10.62 10.43 20.72
CA ASP A 160 11.53 9.36 21.18
C ASP A 160 11.29 8.01 20.49
N LEU A 161 10.40 7.95 19.48
CA LEU A 161 10.09 6.74 18.76
C LEU A 161 11.16 6.37 17.72
N GLU A 162 11.50 5.09 17.67
CA GLU A 162 12.25 4.53 16.56
C GLU A 162 11.33 4.38 15.32
N LEU A 163 11.43 5.32 14.39
CA LEU A 163 10.55 5.42 13.24
C LEU A 163 10.54 4.16 12.36
N SER A 164 11.71 3.52 12.20
CA SER A 164 11.82 2.27 11.42
C SER A 164 11.05 1.13 12.07
N ALA A 165 11.11 1.03 13.41
CA ALA A 165 10.36 0.00 14.13
C ALA A 165 8.84 0.23 14.02
N MET A 166 8.38 1.48 14.10
CA MET A 166 6.95 1.81 13.93
C MET A 166 6.47 1.49 12.52
N ARG A 167 7.28 1.78 11.51
CA ARG A 167 7.01 1.42 10.12
C ARG A 167 6.93 -0.09 9.94
N ASP A 168 7.87 -0.84 10.51
CA ASP A 168 7.91 -2.29 10.39
C ASP A 168 6.71 -2.95 11.10
N LEU A 169 6.28 -2.43 12.26
CA LEU A 169 5.06 -2.85 12.93
C LEU A 169 3.82 -2.55 12.09
N PHE A 170 3.75 -1.37 11.47
CA PHE A 170 2.61 -0.96 10.64
C PHE A 170 2.46 -1.87 9.42
N PHE A 171 3.48 -1.94 8.56
CA PHE A 171 3.39 -2.73 7.33
C PHE A 171 3.43 -4.23 7.59
N GLY A 172 4.26 -4.70 8.51
CA GLY A 172 4.35 -6.11 8.90
C GLY A 172 3.03 -6.62 9.50
N GLY A 173 2.38 -5.82 10.35
CA GLY A 173 1.05 -6.12 10.88
C GLY A 173 -0.01 -6.27 9.78
N LEU A 174 -0.01 -5.37 8.79
CA LEU A 174 -0.93 -5.42 7.65
C LEU A 174 -0.66 -6.60 6.72
N GLU A 175 0.60 -6.87 6.38
CA GLU A 175 0.98 -7.99 5.53
C GLU A 175 0.66 -9.34 6.16
N TYR A 176 0.91 -9.49 7.46
CA TYR A 176 0.53 -10.69 8.18
C TYR A 176 -0.99 -10.79 8.35
N GLY A 177 -1.64 -9.66 8.60
CA GLY A 177 -3.10 -9.54 8.70
C GLY A 177 -3.83 -9.95 7.42
N MET A 178 -3.26 -9.68 6.25
CA MET A 178 -3.78 -10.17 4.98
C MET A 178 -3.94 -11.70 5.01
N ARG A 179 -2.95 -12.45 5.48
CA ARG A 179 -3.02 -13.92 5.60
C ARG A 179 -4.16 -14.38 6.50
N THR A 180 -4.39 -13.67 7.60
CA THR A 180 -5.50 -13.95 8.52
C THR A 180 -6.87 -13.70 7.87
N LEU A 181 -6.98 -12.64 7.09
CA LEU A 181 -8.23 -12.31 6.38
C LEU A 181 -8.53 -13.29 5.25
N MET A 182 -7.51 -13.79 4.54
CA MET A 182 -7.67 -14.76 3.46
C MET A 182 -8.20 -16.11 3.91
N GLY A 183 -7.84 -16.57 5.11
CA GLY A 183 -8.35 -17.83 5.70
C GLY A 183 -9.83 -17.79 6.10
N ARG A 184 -10.50 -16.65 5.95
CA ARG A 184 -11.90 -16.42 6.35
C ARG A 184 -12.64 -15.77 5.19
N LYS A 185 -13.92 -16.09 4.96
CA LYS A 185 -14.73 -15.46 3.90
C LYS A 185 -14.63 -13.94 4.01
N TYR A 186 -14.08 -13.34 2.96
CA TYR A 186 -13.80 -11.92 2.84
C TYR A 186 -15.09 -11.09 2.87
N ASN A 187 -15.13 -10.05 3.74
CA ASN A 187 -16.14 -8.99 3.75
C ASN A 187 -15.43 -7.63 3.91
N ARG A 188 -15.80 -6.63 3.12
CA ARG A 188 -15.22 -5.27 3.16
C ARG A 188 -15.32 -4.60 4.54
N GLU A 189 -16.42 -4.78 5.24
CA GLU A 189 -16.62 -4.26 6.61
C GLU A 189 -15.60 -4.85 7.59
N ARG A 190 -15.33 -6.14 7.45
CA ARG A 190 -14.35 -6.83 8.28
C ARG A 190 -12.92 -6.37 8.05
N VAL A 191 -12.59 -5.97 6.81
CA VAL A 191 -11.28 -5.38 6.51
C VAL A 191 -11.13 -4.05 7.18
N ALA A 192 -12.15 -3.20 7.16
CA ALA A 192 -12.10 -1.89 7.81
C ALA A 192 -11.88 -2.03 9.32
N SER A 193 -12.67 -2.86 9.99
CA SER A 193 -12.52 -3.11 11.44
C SER A 193 -11.18 -3.77 11.78
N TYR A 194 -10.66 -4.63 10.90
CA TYR A 194 -9.36 -5.27 11.11
C TYR A 194 -8.20 -4.29 10.97
N VAL A 195 -8.28 -3.37 10.01
CA VAL A 195 -7.30 -2.26 9.85
C VAL A 195 -7.30 -1.38 11.10
N GLU A 196 -8.47 -1.00 11.61
CA GLU A 196 -8.59 -0.23 12.84
C GLU A 196 -7.97 -0.97 14.03
N ALA A 197 -8.21 -2.27 14.17
CA ALA A 197 -7.63 -3.10 15.23
C ALA A 197 -6.09 -3.21 15.17
N ILE A 198 -5.46 -2.98 14.01
CA ILE A 198 -4.01 -2.91 13.87
C ILE A 198 -3.51 -1.47 14.13
N VAL A 199 -4.17 -0.49 13.50
CA VAL A 199 -3.69 0.90 13.50
C VAL A 199 -3.93 1.58 14.83
N ASP A 200 -5.07 1.36 15.50
CA ASP A 200 -5.41 2.07 16.73
C ASP A 200 -4.46 1.78 17.90
N PRO A 201 -4.07 0.53 18.21
CA PRO A 201 -3.07 0.28 19.24
C PRO A 201 -1.72 0.91 18.91
N LEU A 202 -1.31 0.86 17.63
CA LEU A 202 -0.06 1.49 17.19
C LEU A 202 -0.15 3.01 17.32
N TRP A 203 -1.25 3.63 16.89
CA TRP A 203 -1.50 5.06 17.06
C TRP A 203 -1.45 5.48 18.54
N GLN A 204 -2.15 4.75 19.41
CA GLN A 204 -2.14 5.01 20.85
C GLN A 204 -0.72 4.95 21.45
N SER A 205 0.12 4.02 20.98
CA SER A 205 1.52 3.91 21.46
C SER A 205 2.40 5.06 20.95
N MET A 206 2.04 5.70 19.86
CA MET A 206 2.81 6.81 19.27
C MET A 206 2.40 8.18 19.77
N GLN A 207 1.19 8.35 20.32
CA GLN A 207 0.68 9.65 20.77
C GLN A 207 1.51 10.25 21.90
N THR A 208 1.60 11.57 21.94
CA THR A 208 2.07 12.30 23.12
C THR A 208 1.04 12.20 24.25
N GLN A 209 1.48 12.16 25.50
CA GLN A 209 0.57 12.12 26.67
C GLN A 209 -0.34 13.36 26.74
N HIS A 210 0.11 14.50 26.24
CA HIS A 210 -0.68 15.73 26.17
C HIS A 210 -1.83 15.63 25.17
N SER A 211 -1.62 14.97 24.03
CA SER A 211 -2.65 14.76 23.00
C SER A 211 -3.81 13.90 23.49
N THR A 212 -3.56 12.93 24.37
CA THR A 212 -4.61 12.10 24.98
C THR A 212 -5.44 12.85 26.02
N ALA A 213 -4.81 13.75 26.78
CA ALA A 213 -5.52 14.60 27.76
C ALA A 213 -6.42 15.64 27.10
N ASP A 214 -5.95 16.30 26.04
CA ASP A 214 -6.73 17.32 25.29
C ASP A 214 -7.88 16.68 24.50
N SER A 215 -7.70 15.52 23.90
CA SER A 215 -8.77 14.76 23.23
C SER A 215 -9.86 14.35 24.23
N ASN A 216 -9.47 13.82 25.39
CA ASN A 216 -10.43 13.44 26.43
C ASN A 216 -11.15 14.67 27.04
N ALA A 217 -10.47 15.79 27.20
CA ALA A 217 -11.06 17.03 27.69
C ALA A 217 -12.05 17.65 26.69
N ALA A 218 -11.74 17.63 25.40
CA ALA A 218 -12.61 18.10 24.35
C ALA A 218 -13.88 17.20 24.18
N ASP A 219 -13.72 15.88 24.27
CA ASP A 219 -14.82 14.91 24.22
C ASP A 219 -15.69 15.00 25.49
N ASN A 220 -15.12 15.17 26.67
CA ASN A 220 -15.89 15.40 27.92
C ASN A 220 -16.67 16.71 27.86
N SER A 221 -16.08 17.80 27.40
CA SER A 221 -16.77 19.09 27.23
C SER A 221 -17.95 18.99 26.24
N ARG A 222 -17.77 18.22 25.17
CA ARG A 222 -18.83 17.97 24.17
C ARG A 222 -19.96 17.08 24.71
N LEU A 223 -19.61 16.07 25.52
CA LEU A 223 -20.55 15.22 26.24
C LEU A 223 -21.36 16.04 27.26
N GLU A 224 -20.70 16.85 28.07
CA GLU A 224 -21.37 17.72 29.06
C GLU A 224 -22.32 18.72 28.40
N ALA A 225 -21.90 19.32 27.28
CA ALA A 225 -22.78 20.24 26.52
C ALA A 225 -24.00 19.53 25.94
N THR A 226 -23.82 18.26 25.50
CA THR A 226 -24.92 17.44 24.97
C THR A 226 -25.88 17.00 26.07
N CYS A 227 -25.36 16.58 27.24
CA CYS A 227 -26.21 16.27 28.42
C CYS A 227 -27.02 17.45 28.87
N LYS A 228 -26.43 18.64 29.05
CA LYS A 228 -27.16 19.86 29.38
C LYS A 228 -28.29 20.23 28.38
N ARG A 229 -28.04 19.96 27.10
CA ARG A 229 -29.04 20.19 26.05
C ARG A 229 -30.20 19.18 26.13
N LEU A 230 -29.92 17.93 26.46
CA LEU A 230 -30.93 16.90 26.68
C LEU A 230 -31.75 17.18 27.94
N GLU A 231 -31.12 17.58 29.05
CA GLU A 231 -31.78 17.95 30.29
C GLU A 231 -32.76 19.11 30.04
N SER A 232 -32.35 20.17 29.33
CA SER A 232 -33.20 21.29 28.95
C SER A 232 -34.37 20.90 28.03
N ILE A 233 -34.25 19.85 27.22
CA ILE A 233 -35.36 19.33 26.39
C ILE A 233 -36.34 18.57 27.27
N VAL A 234 -35.87 17.74 28.18
CA VAL A 234 -36.71 16.97 29.12
C VAL A 234 -37.51 17.92 30.01
N GLU A 235 -36.88 18.95 30.61
CA GLU A 235 -37.58 19.95 31.42
C GLU A 235 -38.70 20.67 30.64
N ARG A 236 -38.50 20.97 29.35
CA ARG A 236 -39.53 21.59 28.50
C ARG A 236 -40.67 20.62 28.17
N LEU A 237 -40.41 19.33 28.09
CA LEU A 237 -41.45 18.34 27.84
C LEU A 237 -42.26 18.00 29.09
N GLU A 238 -41.68 18.15 30.28
CA GLU A 238 -42.36 17.95 31.55
C GLU A 238 -43.26 19.15 31.94
N GLN A 239 -43.01 20.34 31.35
CA GLN A 239 -43.80 21.58 31.57
C GLN A 239 -44.88 21.79 30.52
N ALA A 240 -45.01 20.93 29.50
CA ALA A 240 -46.00 20.97 28.43
C ALA A 240 -47.14 19.99 28.63
#